data_b5c490d6ef4a80b80b0011fd7a9f492c
#
_entry.id   b5c490d6ef4a80b80b0011fd7a9f492c
#
_cell.length_a   1.000
_cell.length_b   1.000
_cell.length_c   1.000
_cell.angle_alpha   90.00
_cell.angle_beta   90.00
_cell.angle_gamma   90.00
#
_symmetry.space_group_name_H-M   'P 1'
#
loop_
_entity.id
_entity.type
_entity.pdbx_description
1 polymer ?
#
loop_
_entity_poly.entity_id
_entity_poly.type
_entity_poly.pdbx_seq_one_letter_code
_entity_poly.pdbx_strand_id
1 'polypeptide(L)'
;PGDSGFIAPPADRSSVEVAVDPNSDRLQLLEPFPAWDGQDFVALPVLVKAKGKCTTDHISAAGPWLRFRGHLENISGNLFLGAINAFDGEAGVGKDQLDGERKPFPEIAKHYHEAGQPWVAIGDENYGEGSSREHAAMEPRFRGCRAVICRSFARIAETNLKKQGVVPLWFADPATYDLIEEDDRISVLGLADLAPDQPVRCQIVKPDGTTIDFETT
;
A
#
# COMPACT_ATOMS: atom_id res chain seq x y z
N PRO A 1 25.57 -15.71 -42.68
CA PRO A 1 25.18 -16.27 -41.41
C PRO A 1 25.08 -15.11 -40.42
N GLY A 2 23.87 -14.75 -40.02
CA GLY A 2 23.67 -13.67 -39.08
C GLY A 2 24.14 -14.13 -37.72
N ASP A 3 24.80 -13.26 -36.99
CA ASP A 3 25.02 -13.42 -35.57
C ASP A 3 23.65 -13.61 -34.89
N SER A 4 23.54 -14.57 -33.97
CA SER A 4 22.29 -14.85 -33.26
C SER A 4 21.82 -13.67 -32.40
N GLY A 5 22.68 -12.67 -32.18
CA GLY A 5 22.43 -11.55 -31.30
C GLY A 5 22.34 -11.95 -29.82
N PHE A 6 22.52 -13.23 -29.52
CA PHE A 6 22.47 -13.73 -28.14
C PHE A 6 23.88 -13.71 -27.52
N ILE A 7 24.01 -12.97 -26.44
CA ILE A 7 25.18 -12.97 -25.57
C ILE A 7 24.83 -13.75 -24.30
N ALA A 8 25.48 -14.91 -24.12
CA ALA A 8 25.27 -15.72 -22.93
C ALA A 8 25.76 -14.97 -21.68
N PRO A 9 25.02 -15.01 -20.56
CA PRO A 9 25.52 -14.46 -19.32
C PRO A 9 26.77 -15.24 -18.85
N PRO A 10 27.69 -14.60 -18.12
CA PRO A 10 28.89 -15.28 -17.62
C PRO A 10 28.51 -16.45 -16.70
N ALA A 11 29.29 -17.52 -16.73
CA ALA A 11 29.07 -18.69 -15.87
C ALA A 11 29.24 -18.35 -14.39
N ASP A 12 30.26 -17.54 -14.06
CA ASP A 12 30.42 -16.97 -12.72
C ASP A 12 29.81 -15.56 -12.71
N ARG A 13 28.84 -15.36 -11.83
CA ARG A 13 28.10 -14.09 -11.64
C ARG A 13 28.43 -13.43 -10.30
N SER A 14 29.36 -13.97 -9.53
CA SER A 14 29.70 -13.46 -8.20
C SER A 14 30.31 -12.06 -8.22
N SER A 15 30.88 -11.66 -9.35
CA SER A 15 31.49 -10.34 -9.56
C SER A 15 30.57 -9.31 -10.23
N VAL A 16 29.31 -9.69 -10.53
CA VAL A 16 28.36 -8.77 -11.16
C VAL A 16 27.73 -7.87 -10.12
N GLU A 17 28.01 -6.59 -10.19
CA GLU A 17 27.42 -5.57 -9.33
C GLU A 17 26.44 -4.70 -10.12
N VAL A 18 25.33 -4.32 -9.48
CA VAL A 18 24.41 -3.32 -9.99
C VAL A 18 24.89 -1.95 -9.55
N ALA A 19 25.52 -1.23 -10.46
CA ALA A 19 26.01 0.12 -10.17
C ALA A 19 24.89 1.15 -10.36
N VAL A 20 24.52 1.82 -9.29
CA VAL A 20 23.61 2.97 -9.29
C VAL A 20 24.34 4.17 -8.69
N ASP A 21 24.31 5.31 -9.39
CA ASP A 21 24.84 6.55 -8.83
C ASP A 21 24.04 6.91 -7.57
N PRO A 22 24.68 7.02 -6.39
CA PRO A 22 23.98 7.32 -5.14
C PRO A 22 23.30 8.69 -5.16
N ASN A 23 23.66 9.59 -6.06
CA ASN A 23 23.04 10.91 -6.22
C ASN A 23 21.97 10.92 -7.33
N SER A 24 21.64 9.77 -7.92
CA SER A 24 20.60 9.69 -8.94
C SER A 24 19.23 10.02 -8.35
N ASP A 25 18.49 10.92 -8.99
CA ASP A 25 17.10 11.21 -8.69
C ASP A 25 16.12 10.25 -9.38
N ARG A 26 16.62 9.40 -10.30
CA ARG A 26 15.83 8.51 -11.15
C ARG A 26 15.97 7.02 -10.84
N LEU A 27 17.09 6.64 -10.24
CA LEU A 27 17.41 5.25 -9.92
C LEU A 27 17.77 5.15 -8.42
N GLN A 28 17.27 4.12 -7.78
CA GLN A 28 17.56 3.80 -6.39
C GLN A 28 17.89 2.32 -6.27
N LEU A 29 18.99 1.98 -5.60
CA LEU A 29 19.23 0.62 -5.18
C LEU A 29 18.39 0.35 -3.94
N LEU A 30 17.44 -0.58 -4.07
CA LEU A 30 16.51 -0.93 -2.98
C LEU A 30 17.06 -2.10 -2.18
N GLU A 31 16.97 -1.98 -0.86
CA GLU A 31 17.11 -3.14 0.01
C GLU A 31 15.87 -4.04 -0.11
N PRO A 32 16.02 -5.36 0.01
CA PRO A 32 14.89 -6.28 0.03
C PRO A 32 13.90 -5.89 1.13
N PHE A 33 12.60 -5.96 0.83
CA PHE A 33 11.60 -5.78 1.87
C PHE A 33 11.75 -6.87 2.93
N PRO A 34 11.63 -6.49 4.21
CA PRO A 34 11.74 -7.47 5.30
C PRO A 34 10.64 -8.54 5.16
N ALA A 35 11.00 -9.78 5.48
CA ALA A 35 10.04 -10.87 5.57
C ALA A 35 8.99 -10.56 6.66
N TRP A 36 7.83 -11.20 6.54
CA TRP A 36 6.83 -11.16 7.61
C TRP A 36 7.39 -11.84 8.87
N ASP A 37 7.17 -11.24 10.02
CA ASP A 37 7.68 -11.67 11.32
C ASP A 37 6.82 -12.73 12.02
N GLY A 38 5.74 -13.18 11.36
CA GLY A 38 4.81 -14.18 11.92
C GLY A 38 3.75 -13.58 12.84
N GLN A 39 3.70 -12.26 13.02
CA GLN A 39 2.76 -11.61 13.92
C GLN A 39 1.52 -11.07 13.20
N ASP A 40 0.40 -11.03 13.91
CA ASP A 40 -0.79 -10.35 13.46
C ASP A 40 -0.57 -8.84 13.33
N PHE A 41 -1.39 -8.19 12.53
CA PHE A 41 -1.39 -6.73 12.44
C PHE A 41 -2.34 -6.18 13.49
N VAL A 42 -1.82 -5.50 14.50
CA VAL A 42 -2.61 -5.04 15.64
C VAL A 42 -2.69 -3.53 15.69
N ALA A 43 -3.91 -2.99 15.73
CA ALA A 43 -4.22 -1.58 15.92
C ALA A 43 -3.42 -0.64 14.98
N LEU A 44 -3.37 -0.96 13.68
CA LEU A 44 -2.72 -0.13 12.68
C LEU A 44 -3.58 1.10 12.33
N PRO A 45 -3.00 2.31 12.24
CA PRO A 45 -3.72 3.49 11.80
C PRO A 45 -4.24 3.33 10.36
N VAL A 46 -5.39 3.93 10.09
CA VAL A 46 -5.92 4.08 8.74
C VAL A 46 -5.27 5.31 8.12
N LEU A 47 -4.34 5.11 7.15
CA LEU A 47 -3.71 6.23 6.45
C LEU A 47 -4.73 6.97 5.57
N VAL A 48 -5.52 6.21 4.83
CA VAL A 48 -6.52 6.71 3.89
C VAL A 48 -7.75 5.82 3.92
N LYS A 49 -8.94 6.44 3.96
CA LYS A 49 -10.22 5.82 3.61
C LYS A 49 -10.69 6.49 2.32
N ALA A 50 -10.48 5.80 1.19
CA ALA A 50 -10.81 6.34 -0.11
C ALA A 50 -12.32 6.28 -0.36
N LYS A 51 -12.92 7.41 -0.78
CA LYS A 51 -14.33 7.53 -1.13
C LYS A 51 -14.53 7.29 -2.62
N GLY A 52 -15.43 6.38 -2.94
CA GLY A 52 -15.77 6.07 -4.32
C GLY A 52 -14.58 5.52 -5.11
N LYS A 53 -14.49 5.90 -6.37
CA LYS A 53 -13.48 5.38 -7.30
C LYS A 53 -12.06 5.80 -6.92
N CYS A 54 -11.24 4.84 -6.55
CA CYS A 54 -9.81 5.03 -6.30
C CYS A 54 -9.00 4.28 -7.35
N THR A 55 -8.59 4.97 -8.41
CA THR A 55 -7.86 4.40 -9.54
C THR A 55 -6.37 4.25 -9.23
N THR A 56 -5.64 3.53 -10.10
CA THR A 56 -4.17 3.48 -10.03
C THR A 56 -3.53 4.87 -10.17
N ASP A 57 -4.17 5.80 -10.90
CA ASP A 57 -3.72 7.21 -10.99
C ASP A 57 -3.93 8.00 -9.70
N HIS A 58 -4.97 7.65 -8.94
CA HIS A 58 -5.20 8.27 -7.63
C HIS A 58 -4.21 7.77 -6.58
N ILE A 59 -3.75 6.52 -6.71
CA ILE A 59 -2.79 5.90 -5.78
C ILE A 59 -1.36 6.30 -6.13
N SER A 60 -0.98 6.18 -7.41
CA SER A 60 0.34 6.50 -7.95
C SER A 60 0.17 7.22 -9.28
N ALA A 61 0.19 8.54 -9.26
CA ALA A 61 -0.05 9.36 -10.44
C ALA A 61 1.00 9.12 -11.54
N ALA A 62 0.54 9.15 -12.79
CA ALA A 62 1.38 9.11 -13.98
C ALA A 62 1.97 10.49 -14.33
N GLY A 63 2.20 10.72 -15.62
CA GLY A 63 2.71 11.99 -16.14
C GLY A 63 4.14 12.27 -15.69
N PRO A 64 4.44 13.45 -15.13
CA PRO A 64 5.80 13.83 -14.74
C PRO A 64 6.43 12.90 -13.71
N TRP A 65 5.63 12.21 -12.90
CA TRP A 65 6.11 11.28 -11.88
C TRP A 65 6.79 10.04 -12.46
N LEU A 66 6.44 9.65 -13.69
CA LEU A 66 7.01 8.48 -14.35
C LEU A 66 8.53 8.56 -14.56
N ARG A 67 9.13 9.74 -14.49
CA ARG A 67 10.59 9.90 -14.50
C ARG A 67 11.27 9.23 -13.30
N PHE A 68 10.52 9.05 -12.19
CA PHE A 68 11.01 8.46 -10.95
C PHE A 68 10.70 6.96 -10.82
N ARG A 69 10.27 6.28 -11.89
CA ARG A 69 9.88 4.85 -11.82
C ARG A 69 10.94 3.92 -11.25
N GLY A 70 12.20 4.26 -11.39
CA GLY A 70 13.34 3.51 -10.84
C GLY A 70 13.79 3.99 -9.46
N HIS A 71 13.09 4.96 -8.87
CA HIS A 71 13.44 5.56 -7.57
C HIS A 71 12.22 5.60 -6.66
N LEU A 72 12.07 4.58 -5.83
CA LEU A 72 10.83 4.34 -5.06
C LEU A 72 10.60 5.42 -4.00
N GLU A 73 11.66 5.94 -3.38
CA GLU A 73 11.54 7.07 -2.45
C GLU A 73 10.93 8.30 -3.12
N ASN A 74 11.44 8.67 -4.29
CA ASN A 74 10.99 9.89 -4.98
C ASN A 74 9.58 9.73 -5.56
N ILE A 75 9.26 8.57 -6.19
CA ILE A 75 7.93 8.36 -6.77
C ILE A 75 6.85 8.29 -5.68
N SER A 76 7.19 7.80 -4.49
CA SER A 76 6.25 7.75 -3.36
C SER A 76 5.82 9.14 -2.86
N GLY A 77 6.42 10.22 -3.36
CA GLY A 77 5.93 11.58 -3.16
C GLY A 77 4.58 11.86 -3.83
N ASN A 78 4.06 10.96 -4.67
CA ASN A 78 2.73 11.09 -5.28
C ASN A 78 1.67 10.17 -4.64
N LEU A 79 2.03 9.40 -3.60
CA LEU A 79 1.16 8.39 -3.01
C LEU A 79 -0.18 8.98 -2.55
N PHE A 80 -1.29 8.49 -3.11
CA PHE A 80 -2.66 8.90 -2.82
C PHE A 80 -3.01 10.38 -3.06
N LEU A 81 -2.20 11.14 -3.80
CA LEU A 81 -2.52 12.56 -4.07
C LEU A 81 -3.86 12.77 -4.79
N GLY A 82 -4.33 11.79 -5.54
CA GLY A 82 -5.63 11.85 -6.22
C GLY A 82 -6.77 11.16 -5.46
N ALA A 83 -6.51 10.49 -4.34
CA ALA A 83 -7.53 9.80 -3.59
C ALA A 83 -8.41 10.79 -2.81
N ILE A 84 -9.73 10.64 -2.94
CA ILE A 84 -10.70 11.43 -2.16
C ILE A 84 -10.80 10.81 -0.77
N ASN A 85 -10.53 11.60 0.25
CA ASN A 85 -10.70 11.19 1.64
C ASN A 85 -12.18 11.09 1.99
N ALA A 86 -12.61 9.94 2.50
CA ALA A 86 -14.02 9.72 2.85
C ALA A 86 -14.49 10.52 4.06
N PHE A 87 -13.57 10.95 4.92
CA PHE A 87 -13.90 11.64 6.16
C PHE A 87 -14.29 13.10 5.96
N ASP A 88 -13.68 13.78 4.97
CA ASP A 88 -13.90 15.22 4.72
C ASP A 88 -14.23 15.55 3.25
N GLY A 89 -14.00 14.60 2.33
CA GLY A 89 -14.22 14.78 0.90
C GLY A 89 -13.10 15.51 0.18
N GLU A 90 -11.97 15.81 0.84
CA GLU A 90 -10.82 16.45 0.22
C GLU A 90 -9.94 15.44 -0.50
N ALA A 91 -9.27 15.86 -1.56
CA ALA A 91 -8.35 15.02 -2.32
C ALA A 91 -6.93 15.13 -1.79
N GLY A 92 -6.25 14.00 -1.65
CA GLY A 92 -4.81 13.93 -1.40
C GLY A 92 -4.36 14.30 0.00
N VAL A 93 -5.27 14.57 0.93
CA VAL A 93 -4.98 15.00 2.30
C VAL A 93 -5.72 14.18 3.33
N GLY A 94 -5.14 14.05 4.51
CA GLY A 94 -5.74 13.34 5.63
C GLY A 94 -5.16 13.77 6.97
N LYS A 95 -5.56 13.09 8.02
CA LYS A 95 -5.07 13.31 9.38
C LYS A 95 -3.91 12.35 9.69
N ASP A 96 -2.81 12.88 10.13
CA ASP A 96 -1.71 12.11 10.68
C ASP A 96 -2.08 11.71 12.12
N GLN A 97 -2.30 10.41 12.36
CA GLN A 97 -2.70 9.93 13.68
C GLN A 97 -1.56 9.95 14.72
N LEU A 98 -0.30 10.22 14.32
CA LEU A 98 0.82 10.33 15.25
C LEU A 98 0.92 11.71 15.92
N ASP A 99 0.58 12.77 15.18
CA ASP A 99 0.67 14.14 15.70
C ASP A 99 -0.66 14.92 15.64
N GLY A 100 -1.68 14.37 14.97
CA GLY A 100 -3.01 14.96 14.84
C GLY A 100 -3.11 16.04 13.75
N GLU A 101 -2.04 16.32 13.01
CA GLU A 101 -2.02 17.36 11.98
C GLU A 101 -2.61 16.84 10.64
N ARG A 102 -3.20 17.76 9.88
CA ARG A 102 -3.64 17.48 8.51
C ARG A 102 -2.52 17.75 7.52
N LYS A 103 -2.20 16.75 6.71
CA LYS A 103 -1.08 16.78 5.75
C LYS A 103 -1.46 16.06 4.46
N PRO A 104 -0.72 16.28 3.35
CA PRO A 104 -0.79 15.40 2.19
C PRO A 104 -0.50 13.93 2.56
N PHE A 105 -1.25 13.00 1.99
CA PHE A 105 -1.05 11.56 2.27
C PHE A 105 0.39 11.08 2.09
N PRO A 106 1.17 11.50 1.06
CA PRO A 106 2.56 11.06 0.94
C PRO A 106 3.45 11.55 2.10
N GLU A 107 3.16 12.71 2.70
CA GLU A 107 3.89 13.21 3.87
C GLU A 107 3.55 12.40 5.13
N ILE A 108 2.27 12.07 5.32
CA ILE A 108 1.83 11.19 6.43
C ILE A 108 2.49 9.81 6.28
N ALA A 109 2.43 9.21 5.07
CA ALA A 109 3.02 7.91 4.81
C ALA A 109 4.54 7.91 5.03
N LYS A 110 5.22 9.00 4.69
CA LYS A 110 6.65 9.19 4.97
C LYS A 110 6.91 9.28 6.47
N HIS A 111 6.13 10.08 7.20
CA HIS A 111 6.23 10.20 8.66
C HIS A 111 6.03 8.84 9.35
N TYR A 112 5.00 8.07 8.93
CA TYR A 112 4.78 6.72 9.45
C TYR A 112 5.96 5.79 9.15
N HIS A 113 6.51 5.86 7.95
CA HIS A 113 7.67 5.05 7.55
C HIS A 113 8.90 5.38 8.41
N GLU A 114 9.22 6.65 8.61
CA GLU A 114 10.33 7.12 9.44
C GLU A 114 10.14 6.77 10.92
N ALA A 115 8.90 6.77 11.40
CA ALA A 115 8.55 6.36 12.76
C ALA A 115 8.47 4.83 12.94
N GLY A 116 8.64 4.03 11.88
CA GLY A 116 8.45 2.59 11.93
C GLY A 116 7.00 2.17 12.20
N GLN A 117 6.03 3.04 11.92
CA GLN A 117 4.60 2.81 12.12
C GLN A 117 3.97 2.17 10.86
N PRO A 118 3.63 0.88 10.86
CA PRO A 118 2.85 0.29 9.78
C PRO A 118 1.40 0.82 9.80
N TRP A 119 0.73 0.72 8.65
CA TRP A 119 -0.60 1.27 8.45
C TRP A 119 -1.44 0.43 7.48
N VAL A 120 -2.73 0.74 7.39
CA VAL A 120 -3.68 0.15 6.45
C VAL A 120 -4.35 1.21 5.58
N ALA A 121 -4.79 0.80 4.39
CA ALA A 121 -5.66 1.60 3.55
C ALA A 121 -7.06 0.97 3.49
N ILE A 122 -8.07 1.80 3.47
CA ILE A 122 -9.46 1.39 3.30
C ILE A 122 -9.93 1.90 1.93
N GLY A 123 -10.41 0.99 1.09
CA GLY A 123 -10.94 1.28 -0.23
C GLY A 123 -12.45 1.14 -0.31
N ASP A 124 -13.04 1.84 -1.26
CA ASP A 124 -14.43 1.67 -1.67
C ASP A 124 -14.53 0.61 -2.79
N GLU A 125 -15.47 0.75 -3.69
CA GLU A 125 -15.67 -0.19 -4.80
C GLU A 125 -14.58 -0.06 -5.87
N ASN A 126 -14.18 -1.21 -6.45
CA ASN A 126 -13.27 -1.30 -7.58
C ASN A 126 -11.91 -0.61 -7.34
N TYR A 127 -11.36 -0.76 -6.14
CA TYR A 127 -10.07 -0.16 -5.75
C TYR A 127 -8.95 -0.56 -6.70
N GLY A 128 -8.20 0.43 -7.17
CA GLY A 128 -7.06 0.24 -8.06
C GLY A 128 -7.45 -0.02 -9.52
N GLU A 129 -8.67 0.36 -9.94
CA GLU A 129 -9.06 0.33 -11.36
C GLU A 129 -8.11 1.19 -12.21
N GLY A 130 -7.90 0.78 -13.45
CA GLY A 130 -7.11 1.54 -14.42
C GLY A 130 -5.92 0.76 -14.97
N SER A 131 -4.84 1.47 -15.29
CA SER A 131 -3.62 0.87 -15.85
C SER A 131 -2.93 -0.07 -14.86
N SER A 132 -2.27 -1.12 -15.40
CA SER A 132 -1.43 -2.03 -14.62
C SER A 132 -0.19 -1.30 -14.10
N ARG A 133 -0.29 -0.65 -12.96
CA ARG A 133 0.84 0.02 -12.31
C ARG A 133 1.23 -0.72 -11.05
N GLU A 134 2.36 -1.37 -11.10
CA GLU A 134 2.97 -2.03 -9.95
C GLU A 134 3.30 -1.01 -8.85
N HIS A 135 3.61 0.24 -9.21
CA HIS A 135 3.88 1.33 -8.27
C HIS A 135 2.71 1.60 -7.33
N ALA A 136 1.46 1.43 -7.80
CA ALA A 136 0.27 1.53 -6.94
C ALA A 136 0.21 0.46 -5.83
N ALA A 137 1.09 -0.54 -5.87
CA ALA A 137 1.28 -1.52 -4.80
C ALA A 137 2.68 -1.39 -4.15
N MET A 138 3.71 -1.04 -4.93
CA MET A 138 5.09 -0.89 -4.44
C MET A 138 5.23 0.29 -3.48
N GLU A 139 4.63 1.44 -3.81
CA GLU A 139 4.70 2.64 -2.97
C GLU A 139 4.03 2.45 -1.61
N PRO A 140 2.77 1.94 -1.53
CA PRO A 140 2.17 1.58 -0.24
C PRO A 140 3.05 0.63 0.56
N ARG A 141 3.56 -0.44 -0.07
CA ARG A 141 4.44 -1.42 0.59
C ARG A 141 5.71 -0.76 1.13
N PHE A 142 6.36 0.06 0.31
CA PHE A 142 7.58 0.78 0.67
C PHE A 142 7.35 1.72 1.87
N ARG A 143 6.21 2.41 1.91
CA ARG A 143 5.84 3.31 3.01
C ARG A 143 5.23 2.60 4.23
N GLY A 144 5.18 1.27 4.23
CA GLY A 144 4.79 0.51 5.42
C GLY A 144 3.34 0.03 5.45
N CYS A 145 2.61 0.10 4.32
CA CYS A 145 1.28 -0.51 4.21
C CYS A 145 1.35 -2.01 4.44
N ARG A 146 0.47 -2.54 5.29
CA ARG A 146 0.38 -3.97 5.58
C ARG A 146 -0.82 -4.62 4.93
N ALA A 147 -1.95 -3.93 4.90
CA ALA A 147 -3.17 -4.43 4.28
C ALA A 147 -3.93 -3.32 3.58
N VAL A 148 -4.66 -3.70 2.55
CA VAL A 148 -5.70 -2.88 1.92
C VAL A 148 -7.01 -3.64 2.08
N ILE A 149 -8.01 -3.01 2.70
CA ILE A 149 -9.33 -3.61 2.91
C ILE A 149 -10.34 -2.78 2.14
N CYS A 150 -11.14 -3.39 1.27
CA CYS A 150 -12.07 -2.64 0.44
C CYS A 150 -13.39 -3.39 0.20
N ARG A 151 -14.36 -2.68 -0.34
CA ARG A 151 -15.61 -3.29 -0.79
C ARG A 151 -15.38 -4.19 -2.01
N SER A 152 -14.52 -3.77 -2.93
CA SER A 152 -14.07 -4.62 -4.03
C SER A 152 -12.76 -4.12 -4.65
N PHE A 153 -12.00 -5.02 -5.28
CA PHE A 153 -10.77 -4.71 -6.01
C PHE A 153 -10.95 -4.78 -7.52
N ALA A 154 -10.23 -3.94 -8.24
CA ALA A 154 -9.86 -4.25 -9.60
C ALA A 154 -8.88 -5.44 -9.59
N ARG A 155 -9.10 -6.44 -10.44
CA ARG A 155 -8.36 -7.71 -10.47
C ARG A 155 -6.84 -7.56 -10.47
N ILE A 156 -6.31 -6.61 -11.24
CA ILE A 156 -4.86 -6.40 -11.35
C ILE A 156 -4.31 -5.79 -10.06
N ALA A 157 -5.04 -4.88 -9.42
CA ALA A 157 -4.62 -4.23 -8.18
C ALA A 157 -4.44 -5.25 -7.05
N GLU A 158 -5.41 -6.15 -6.88
CA GLU A 158 -5.31 -7.26 -5.92
C GLU A 158 -4.06 -8.11 -6.17
N THR A 159 -3.85 -8.52 -7.42
CA THR A 159 -2.68 -9.33 -7.80
C THR A 159 -1.36 -8.61 -7.50
N ASN A 160 -1.29 -7.31 -7.77
CA ASN A 160 -0.08 -6.52 -7.52
C ASN A 160 0.19 -6.35 -6.03
N LEU A 161 -0.83 -6.11 -5.21
CA LEU A 161 -0.70 -6.04 -3.75
C LEU A 161 -0.15 -7.36 -3.19
N LYS A 162 -0.71 -8.51 -3.58
CA LYS A 162 -0.21 -9.84 -3.19
C LYS A 162 1.26 -10.03 -3.55
N LYS A 163 1.67 -9.66 -4.77
CA LYS A 163 3.07 -9.77 -5.22
C LYS A 163 4.03 -8.89 -4.43
N GLN A 164 3.56 -7.78 -3.88
CA GLN A 164 4.37 -6.89 -3.04
C GLN A 164 4.32 -7.25 -1.54
N GLY A 165 3.56 -8.27 -1.16
CA GLY A 165 3.41 -8.67 0.25
C GLY A 165 2.55 -7.70 1.06
N VAL A 166 1.60 -7.04 0.41
CA VAL A 166 0.50 -6.32 1.04
C VAL A 166 -0.73 -7.21 0.99
N VAL A 167 -1.40 -7.41 2.11
CA VAL A 167 -2.58 -8.29 2.21
C VAL A 167 -3.82 -7.57 1.66
N PRO A 168 -4.41 -8.01 0.52
CA PRO A 168 -5.66 -7.47 0.03
C PRO A 168 -6.82 -8.26 0.63
N LEU A 169 -7.79 -7.58 1.19
CA LEU A 169 -8.96 -8.17 1.86
C LEU A 169 -10.24 -7.48 1.39
N TRP A 170 -11.33 -8.24 1.23
CA TRP A 170 -12.66 -7.70 0.99
C TRP A 170 -13.47 -7.71 2.28
N PHE A 171 -14.26 -6.68 2.51
CA PHE A 171 -15.26 -6.73 3.55
C PHE A 171 -16.27 -7.85 3.25
N ALA A 172 -16.47 -8.78 4.18
CA ALA A 172 -17.54 -9.79 4.05
C ALA A 172 -18.92 -9.12 4.05
N ASP A 173 -19.11 -8.09 4.86
CA ASP A 173 -20.23 -7.16 4.80
C ASP A 173 -19.73 -5.78 4.31
N PRO A 174 -20.12 -5.34 3.10
CA PRO A 174 -19.72 -4.04 2.56
C PRO A 174 -20.13 -2.84 3.45
N ALA A 175 -21.16 -2.98 4.30
CA ALA A 175 -21.59 -1.92 5.21
C ALA A 175 -20.55 -1.63 6.31
N THR A 176 -19.63 -2.56 6.59
CA THR A 176 -18.54 -2.36 7.56
C THR A 176 -17.66 -1.16 7.18
N TYR A 177 -17.49 -0.87 5.88
CA TYR A 177 -16.79 0.33 5.44
C TYR A 177 -17.32 1.60 6.11
N ASP A 178 -18.63 1.72 6.27
CA ASP A 178 -19.26 2.94 6.82
C ASP A 178 -19.03 3.10 8.32
N LEU A 179 -18.69 2.02 9.03
CA LEU A 179 -18.42 2.03 10.49
C LEU A 179 -17.03 2.58 10.84
N ILE A 180 -16.11 2.64 9.86
CA ILE A 180 -14.72 3.08 10.09
C ILE A 180 -14.66 4.60 10.11
N GLU A 181 -14.16 5.16 11.21
CA GLU A 181 -13.97 6.60 11.43
C GLU A 181 -12.48 7.01 11.35
N GLU A 182 -12.20 8.32 11.29
CA GLU A 182 -10.86 8.84 10.99
C GLU A 182 -9.80 8.47 12.01
N ASP A 183 -10.17 8.38 13.29
CA ASP A 183 -9.25 8.05 14.38
C ASP A 183 -9.22 6.56 14.74
N ASP A 184 -9.96 5.74 13.99
CA ASP A 184 -9.96 4.31 14.21
C ASP A 184 -8.64 3.66 13.77
N ARG A 185 -8.35 2.52 14.39
CA ARG A 185 -7.27 1.64 13.99
C ARG A 185 -7.83 0.28 13.59
N ILE A 186 -7.11 -0.44 12.76
CA ILE A 186 -7.54 -1.75 12.28
C ILE A 186 -6.57 -2.81 12.75
N SER A 187 -7.12 -3.91 13.27
CA SER A 187 -6.37 -5.15 13.49
C SER A 187 -6.77 -6.19 12.45
N VAL A 188 -5.80 -6.96 11.96
CA VAL A 188 -5.99 -8.14 11.10
C VAL A 188 -5.38 -9.31 11.82
N LEU A 189 -6.20 -10.29 12.19
CA LEU A 189 -5.89 -11.32 13.16
C LEU A 189 -5.91 -12.73 12.54
N GLY A 190 -5.08 -13.63 13.08
CA GLY A 190 -4.99 -15.00 12.60
C GLY A 190 -4.20 -15.15 11.31
N LEU A 191 -3.27 -14.24 11.01
CA LEU A 191 -2.49 -14.26 9.78
C LEU A 191 -1.60 -15.50 9.63
N ALA A 192 -1.21 -16.14 10.71
CA ALA A 192 -0.43 -17.39 10.67
C ALA A 192 -1.23 -18.55 10.03
N ASP A 193 -2.54 -18.50 10.12
CA ASP A 193 -3.45 -19.51 9.59
C ASP A 193 -4.13 -19.08 8.29
N LEU A 194 -3.64 -17.99 7.66
CA LEU A 194 -4.20 -17.45 6.42
C LEU A 194 -4.21 -18.50 5.31
N ALA A 195 -5.38 -18.82 4.78
CA ALA A 195 -5.57 -19.78 3.72
C ALA A 195 -6.58 -19.27 2.68
N PRO A 196 -6.49 -19.71 1.42
CA PRO A 196 -7.46 -19.34 0.40
C PRO A 196 -8.90 -19.70 0.81
N ASP A 197 -9.85 -18.84 0.48
CA ASP A 197 -11.28 -19.02 0.72
C ASP A 197 -11.67 -19.19 2.22
N GLN A 198 -10.80 -18.77 3.12
CA GLN A 198 -11.10 -18.72 4.55
C GLN A 198 -11.32 -17.27 5.00
N PRO A 199 -12.31 -17.02 5.88
CA PRO A 199 -12.51 -15.69 6.42
C PRO A 199 -11.34 -15.27 7.30
N VAL A 200 -10.98 -13.99 7.23
CA VAL A 200 -9.96 -13.38 8.09
C VAL A 200 -10.66 -12.47 9.09
N ARG A 201 -10.40 -12.68 10.36
CA ARG A 201 -10.96 -11.84 11.43
C ARG A 201 -10.24 -10.51 11.50
N CYS A 202 -11.01 -9.46 11.50
CA CYS A 202 -10.54 -8.10 11.67
C CYS A 202 -11.26 -7.37 12.80
N GLN A 203 -10.68 -6.29 13.29
CA GLN A 203 -11.28 -5.44 14.30
C GLN A 203 -11.11 -3.97 13.95
N ILE A 204 -12.16 -3.19 14.11
CA ILE A 204 -12.07 -1.74 14.24
C ILE A 204 -11.79 -1.45 15.70
N VAL A 205 -10.69 -0.79 16.00
CA VAL A 205 -10.28 -0.37 17.35
C VAL A 205 -10.56 1.12 17.48
N LYS A 206 -11.53 1.49 18.31
CA LYS A 206 -11.92 2.87 18.53
C LYS A 206 -10.92 3.60 19.45
N PRO A 207 -10.87 4.93 19.45
CA PRO A 207 -9.97 5.71 20.31
C PRO A 207 -10.19 5.46 21.82
N ASP A 208 -11.39 5.09 22.23
CA ASP A 208 -11.71 4.75 23.62
C ASP A 208 -11.34 3.32 24.02
N GLY A 209 -10.75 2.56 23.08
CA GLY A 209 -10.34 1.17 23.27
C GLY A 209 -11.44 0.13 23.03
N THR A 210 -12.66 0.54 22.70
CA THR A 210 -13.70 -0.40 22.28
C THR A 210 -13.38 -0.99 20.92
N THR A 211 -13.86 -2.20 20.65
CA THR A 211 -13.61 -2.92 19.39
C THR A 211 -14.90 -3.35 18.73
N ILE A 212 -14.92 -3.32 17.42
CA ILE A 212 -15.98 -3.88 16.57
C ILE A 212 -15.34 -4.98 15.73
N ASP A 213 -15.75 -6.23 15.97
CA ASP A 213 -15.28 -7.37 15.15
C ASP A 213 -15.98 -7.36 13.79
N PHE A 214 -15.23 -7.70 12.75
CA PHE A 214 -15.76 -7.94 11.42
C PHE A 214 -14.94 -9.00 10.69
N GLU A 215 -15.51 -9.56 9.64
CA GLU A 215 -14.85 -10.55 8.80
C GLU A 215 -14.51 -9.97 7.42
N THR A 216 -13.43 -10.51 6.85
CA THR A 216 -12.99 -10.24 5.49
C THR A 216 -12.69 -11.56 4.79
N THR A 217 -12.59 -11.50 3.46
CA THR A 217 -12.20 -12.65 2.61
C THR A 217 -11.07 -12.26 1.68
#